data_cfbad10d4b9448e6f600eefc113eec6e
#
_entry.id   cfbad10d4b9448e6f600eefc113eec6e
#
_cell.length_a   1.000
_cell.length_b   1.000
_cell.length_c   1.000
_cell.angle_alpha   90.00
_cell.angle_beta   90.00
_cell.angle_gamma   90.00
#
_symmetry.space_group_name_H-M   'P 1'
#
loop_
_entity.id
_entity.type
_entity.pdbx_description
1 polymer ?
#
loop_
_entity_poly.entity_id
_entity_poly.type
_entity_poly.pdbx_seq_one_letter_code
_entity_poly.pdbx_strand_id
1 'polypeptide(L)'
;VKDKPSEIFSWGYFYEQGTHECYELFRSKAKITTYKSLKWHLLVLWYLNPVMTQDKFVELSRYLVRKENGFVAFNISDQTLNQIVHDVSMMDLEEPPKNKARKIIFKDFTGLTTSEKLSIVGKLIGRSKKAEPEDIYDTMLYINDLNQKITISKIAKILKVSTRTIYRGMNNELKKEKELLNNQL
;
A
#
# COMPACT_ATOMS: atom_id res chain seq x y z
N VAL A 1 1.38 11.88 13.14
CA VAL A 1 2.75 12.31 12.74
C VAL A 1 2.69 12.63 11.26
N LYS A 2 3.02 13.87 10.88
CA LYS A 2 3.10 14.26 9.46
C LYS A 2 4.54 14.13 9.01
N ASP A 3 4.76 13.33 7.97
CA ASP A 3 6.06 13.22 7.32
C ASP A 3 6.33 14.47 6.49
N LYS A 4 7.61 14.81 6.34
CA LYS A 4 8.01 15.87 5.42
C LYS A 4 8.25 15.26 4.04
N PRO A 5 7.64 15.79 2.97
CA PRO A 5 7.91 15.34 1.62
C PRO A 5 9.37 15.63 1.21
N SER A 6 9.96 14.75 0.44
CA SER A 6 11.28 14.94 -0.15
C SER A 6 11.25 16.02 -1.26
N GLU A 7 10.16 16.05 -2.02
CA GLU A 7 9.91 17.05 -3.05
C GLU A 7 8.44 17.48 -3.05
N ILE A 8 8.20 18.77 -3.29
CA ILE A 8 6.86 19.37 -3.38
C ILE A 8 6.64 19.86 -4.80
N PHE A 9 5.53 19.44 -5.40
CA PHE A 9 5.11 19.83 -6.74
C PHE A 9 3.76 20.55 -6.72
N SER A 10 3.43 21.27 -7.76
CA SER A 10 2.11 21.90 -7.90
C SER A 10 0.96 20.89 -7.81
N TRP A 11 1.15 19.70 -8.35
CA TRP A 11 0.18 18.60 -8.40
C TRP A 11 0.21 17.66 -7.19
N GLY A 12 1.23 17.71 -6.30
CA GLY A 12 1.33 16.78 -5.18
C GLY A 12 2.66 16.77 -4.44
N TYR A 13 2.88 15.67 -3.72
CA TYR A 13 4.03 15.48 -2.84
C TYR A 13 4.73 14.16 -3.16
N PHE A 14 6.05 14.15 -3.11
CA PHE A 14 6.86 12.95 -3.26
C PHE A 14 7.63 12.67 -1.98
N TYR A 15 7.58 11.43 -1.53
CA TYR A 15 8.24 10.90 -0.32
C TYR A 15 9.16 9.76 -0.75
N GLU A 16 10.44 9.98 -0.78
CA GLU A 16 11.41 8.99 -1.24
C GLU A 16 11.35 7.68 -0.42
N GLN A 17 11.15 7.80 0.89
CA GLN A 17 11.06 6.68 1.83
C GLN A 17 9.61 6.23 2.12
N GLY A 18 8.63 6.76 1.39
CA GLY A 18 7.22 6.58 1.69
C GLY A 18 6.72 7.50 2.81
N THR A 19 5.42 7.50 3.04
CA THR A 19 4.75 8.38 4.00
C THR A 19 3.79 7.66 4.93
N HIS A 20 3.69 8.15 6.17
CA HIS A 20 2.66 7.77 7.14
C HIS A 20 1.34 8.55 6.96
N GLU A 21 1.26 9.53 6.06
CA GLU A 21 0.05 10.34 5.84
C GLU A 21 -1.16 9.51 5.40
N CYS A 22 -0.94 8.30 4.89
CA CYS A 22 -2.03 7.39 4.56
C CYS A 22 -2.62 6.66 5.76
N TYR A 23 -2.06 6.85 6.98
CA TYR A 23 -2.60 6.24 8.18
C TYR A 23 -3.66 7.14 8.83
N GLU A 24 -4.91 6.92 8.47
CA GLU A 24 -6.06 7.59 9.08
C GLU A 24 -7.24 6.62 9.23
N LEU A 25 -6.97 5.42 9.77
CA LEU A 25 -7.92 4.30 9.80
C LEU A 25 -9.29 4.65 10.38
N PHE A 26 -9.32 5.48 11.41
CA PHE A 26 -10.57 5.89 12.07
C PHE A 26 -11.03 7.33 11.75
N ARG A 27 -10.22 8.11 11.05
CA ARG A 27 -10.54 9.51 10.71
C ARG A 27 -11.05 9.70 9.29
N SER A 28 -10.40 9.03 8.38
CA SER A 28 -10.78 9.08 6.99
C SER A 28 -11.30 7.74 6.61
N LYS A 29 -12.26 7.35 6.17
CA LYS A 29 -12.71 6.05 5.63
C LYS A 29 -11.60 5.36 4.82
N ALA A 30 -10.42 5.25 5.45
CA ALA A 30 -9.23 4.68 4.82
C ALA A 30 -9.54 3.25 4.41
N LYS A 31 -9.53 3.00 3.11
CA LYS A 31 -9.89 1.72 2.56
C LYS A 31 -8.65 0.84 2.46
N ILE A 32 -8.57 -0.18 3.28
CA ILE A 32 -7.50 -1.18 3.20
C ILE A 32 -7.84 -2.11 2.03
N THR A 33 -7.00 -2.09 0.99
CA THR A 33 -7.25 -2.79 -0.28
C THR A 33 -6.31 -3.98 -0.53
N THR A 34 -5.28 -4.16 0.30
CA THR A 34 -4.28 -5.24 0.14
C THR A 34 -3.91 -5.88 1.47
N TYR A 35 -3.39 -7.11 1.45
CA TYR A 35 -2.84 -7.77 2.64
C TYR A 35 -1.67 -7.01 3.24
N LYS A 36 -0.79 -6.45 2.40
CA LYS A 36 0.34 -5.63 2.84
C LYS A 36 -0.12 -4.36 3.56
N SER A 37 -1.14 -3.68 3.04
CA SER A 37 -1.77 -2.53 3.69
C SER A 37 -2.41 -2.91 5.02
N LEU A 38 -3.13 -4.05 5.07
CA LEU A 38 -3.71 -4.56 6.33
C LEU A 38 -2.62 -4.81 7.37
N LYS A 39 -1.57 -5.56 7.02
CA LYS A 39 -0.45 -5.85 7.92
C LYS A 39 0.18 -4.57 8.47
N TRP A 40 0.39 -3.57 7.60
CA TRP A 40 0.94 -2.28 8.00
C TRP A 40 0.02 -1.52 8.97
N HIS A 41 -1.28 -1.45 8.70
CA HIS A 41 -2.24 -0.80 9.60
C HIS A 41 -2.31 -1.49 10.96
N LEU A 42 -2.30 -2.81 10.98
CA LEU A 42 -2.27 -3.59 12.23
C LEU A 42 -0.97 -3.35 13.00
N LEU A 43 0.17 -3.25 12.29
CA LEU A 43 1.46 -2.93 12.91
C LEU A 43 1.46 -1.54 13.55
N VAL A 44 0.92 -0.53 12.86
CA VAL A 44 0.78 0.83 13.43
C VAL A 44 -0.14 0.83 14.65
N LEU A 45 -1.27 0.11 14.60
CA LEU A 45 -2.17 -0.02 15.75
C LEU A 45 -1.49 -0.68 16.94
N TRP A 46 -0.74 -1.76 16.70
CA TRP A 46 0.02 -2.45 17.73
C TRP A 46 1.08 -1.54 18.36
N TYR A 47 1.85 -0.84 17.51
CA TYR A 47 2.87 0.12 17.93
C TYR A 47 2.30 1.28 18.78
N LEU A 48 1.15 1.84 18.38
CA LEU A 48 0.54 2.99 19.07
C LEU A 48 -0.16 2.61 20.40
N ASN A 49 -0.33 1.31 20.68
CA ASN A 49 -1.03 0.82 21.86
C ASN A 49 -0.18 -0.19 22.65
N PRO A 50 0.93 0.24 23.24
CA PRO A 50 1.90 -0.66 23.90
C PRO A 50 1.33 -1.42 25.10
N VAL A 51 0.21 -0.96 25.67
CA VAL A 51 -0.47 -1.61 26.80
C VAL A 51 -1.56 -2.58 26.36
N MET A 52 -1.77 -2.73 25.05
CA MET A 52 -2.78 -3.65 24.51
C MET A 52 -2.32 -5.10 24.69
N THR A 53 -3.18 -5.94 25.25
CA THR A 53 -2.93 -7.38 25.32
C THR A 53 -3.09 -8.02 23.94
N GLN A 54 -2.42 -9.16 23.72
CA GLN A 54 -2.52 -9.89 22.46
C GLN A 54 -3.97 -10.31 22.14
N ASP A 55 -4.75 -10.74 23.15
CA ASP A 55 -6.16 -11.11 22.96
C ASP A 55 -7.00 -9.95 22.46
N LYS A 56 -6.84 -8.77 23.04
CA LYS A 56 -7.51 -7.54 22.59
C LYS A 56 -7.08 -7.14 21.18
N PHE A 57 -5.81 -7.33 20.84
CA PHE A 57 -5.31 -7.07 19.50
C PHE A 57 -5.92 -8.02 18.46
N VAL A 58 -6.04 -9.32 18.79
CA VAL A 58 -6.73 -10.29 17.93
C VAL A 58 -8.20 -9.92 17.74
N GLU A 59 -8.90 -9.53 18.81
CA GLU A 59 -10.30 -9.11 18.74
C GLU A 59 -10.47 -7.87 17.86
N LEU A 60 -9.62 -6.85 18.05
CA LEU A 60 -9.62 -5.64 17.24
C LEU A 60 -9.33 -5.95 15.76
N SER A 61 -8.38 -6.82 15.50
CA SER A 61 -8.03 -7.24 14.13
C SER A 61 -9.21 -7.92 13.44
N ARG A 62 -9.92 -8.83 14.14
CA ARG A 62 -11.14 -9.45 13.63
C ARG A 62 -12.26 -8.45 13.38
N TYR A 63 -12.40 -7.43 14.23
CA TYR A 63 -13.36 -6.36 14.02
C TYR A 63 -13.05 -5.57 12.74
N LEU A 64 -11.77 -5.19 12.54
CA LEU A 64 -11.34 -4.39 11.39
C LEU A 64 -11.53 -5.09 10.04
N VAL A 65 -11.33 -6.40 9.98
CA VAL A 65 -11.43 -7.15 8.72
C VAL A 65 -12.85 -7.52 8.30
N ARG A 66 -13.85 -7.28 9.13
CA ARG A 66 -15.24 -7.47 8.74
C ARG A 66 -15.64 -6.39 7.75
N LYS A 67 -16.09 -6.80 6.56
CA LYS A 67 -16.50 -5.87 5.49
C LYS A 67 -17.58 -4.89 5.92
N GLU A 68 -18.49 -5.32 6.79
CA GLU A 68 -19.59 -4.50 7.31
C GLU A 68 -19.07 -3.25 8.04
N ASN A 69 -17.88 -3.32 8.61
CA ASN A 69 -17.25 -2.19 9.31
C ASN A 69 -16.58 -1.19 8.36
N GLY A 70 -16.45 -1.52 7.07
CA GLY A 70 -16.06 -0.57 6.02
C GLY A 70 -14.55 -0.23 5.94
N PHE A 71 -13.69 -0.90 6.73
CA PHE A 71 -12.23 -0.63 6.70
C PHE A 71 -11.51 -1.41 5.61
N VAL A 72 -11.94 -2.63 5.32
CA VAL A 72 -11.31 -3.56 4.40
C VAL A 72 -12.20 -3.80 3.18
N ALA A 73 -11.61 -3.78 1.98
CA ALA A 73 -12.34 -3.94 0.73
C ALA A 73 -12.47 -5.40 0.25
N PHE A 74 -11.80 -6.34 0.91
CA PHE A 74 -11.72 -7.74 0.51
C PHE A 74 -12.09 -8.70 1.63
N ASN A 75 -12.35 -9.96 1.30
CA ASN A 75 -12.53 -11.02 2.29
C ASN A 75 -11.17 -11.64 2.64
N ILE A 76 -10.97 -11.95 3.90
CA ILE A 76 -9.77 -12.61 4.39
C ILE A 76 -10.18 -13.88 5.15
N SER A 77 -9.44 -14.97 4.97
CA SER A 77 -9.62 -16.19 5.76
C SER A 77 -9.06 -16.03 7.17
N ASP A 78 -9.65 -16.71 8.14
CA ASP A 78 -9.16 -16.71 9.51
C ASP A 78 -7.70 -17.17 9.61
N GLN A 79 -7.30 -18.14 8.80
CA GLN A 79 -5.92 -18.61 8.75
C GLN A 79 -4.96 -17.49 8.31
N THR A 80 -5.30 -16.76 7.24
CA THR A 80 -4.47 -15.65 6.76
C THR A 80 -4.43 -14.51 7.77
N LEU A 81 -5.56 -14.17 8.37
CA LEU A 81 -5.62 -13.14 9.40
C LEU A 81 -4.76 -13.51 10.61
N ASN A 82 -4.91 -14.74 11.13
CA ASN A 82 -4.13 -15.21 12.28
C ASN A 82 -2.63 -15.17 11.99
N GLN A 83 -2.21 -15.51 10.75
CA GLN A 83 -0.80 -15.40 10.35
C GLN A 83 -0.32 -13.94 10.37
N ILE A 84 -1.10 -13.01 9.81
CA ILE A 84 -0.76 -11.58 9.81
C ILE A 84 -0.68 -11.04 11.24
N VAL A 85 -1.65 -11.37 12.09
CA VAL A 85 -1.69 -10.93 13.49
C VAL A 85 -0.50 -11.48 14.27
N HIS A 86 -0.16 -12.76 14.07
CA HIS A 86 1.01 -13.38 14.67
C HIS A 86 2.29 -12.67 14.25
N ASP A 87 2.50 -12.48 12.94
CA ASP A 87 3.67 -11.78 12.41
C ASP A 87 3.83 -10.36 13.00
N VAL A 88 2.71 -9.63 13.13
CA VAL A 88 2.71 -8.29 13.68
C VAL A 88 3.04 -8.30 15.18
N SER A 89 2.46 -9.22 15.95
CA SER A 89 2.70 -9.31 17.40
C SER A 89 4.13 -9.70 17.77
N MET A 90 4.87 -10.29 16.83
CA MET A 90 6.27 -10.68 17.01
C MET A 90 7.28 -9.63 16.51
N MET A 91 6.80 -8.52 15.94
CA MET A 91 7.69 -7.44 15.49
C MET A 91 8.24 -6.64 16.65
N ASP A 92 9.51 -6.25 16.53
CA ASP A 92 10.13 -5.29 17.42
C ASP A 92 9.49 -3.91 17.23
N LEU A 93 9.09 -3.27 18.33
CA LEU A 93 8.43 -1.97 18.36
C LEU A 93 9.32 -0.86 18.91
N GLU A 94 10.63 -1.06 19.03
CA GLU A 94 11.57 0.00 19.45
C GLU A 94 11.61 1.12 18.40
N GLU A 95 11.45 0.79 17.11
CA GLU A 95 11.35 1.76 16.04
C GLU A 95 9.91 1.89 15.50
N PRO A 96 9.47 3.12 15.13
CA PRO A 96 8.16 3.30 14.53
C PRO A 96 8.05 2.57 13.19
N PRO A 97 6.88 2.00 12.85
CA PRO A 97 6.64 1.36 11.58
C PRO A 97 6.95 2.29 10.40
N LYS A 98 7.70 1.81 9.41
CA LYS A 98 8.01 2.56 8.18
C LYS A 98 6.91 2.31 7.14
N ASN A 99 6.34 3.38 6.60
CA ASN A 99 5.43 3.28 5.47
C ASN A 99 6.19 3.48 4.17
N LYS A 100 6.39 2.40 3.42
CA LYS A 100 7.06 2.43 2.11
C LYS A 100 6.09 2.30 0.94
N ALA A 101 4.80 2.14 1.21
CA ALA A 101 3.82 1.81 0.18
C ALA A 101 3.27 3.02 -0.58
N ARG A 102 3.38 4.24 -0.03
CA ARG A 102 2.88 5.46 -0.66
C ARG A 102 4.00 6.49 -0.75
N LYS A 103 4.59 6.56 -1.93
CA LYS A 103 5.65 7.56 -2.22
C LYS A 103 5.12 8.84 -2.84
N ILE A 104 3.96 8.79 -3.50
CA ILE A 104 3.37 9.94 -4.19
C ILE A 104 1.96 10.17 -3.68
N ILE A 105 1.69 11.39 -3.23
CA ILE A 105 0.36 11.85 -2.86
C ILE A 105 -0.04 12.96 -3.84
N PHE A 106 -1.05 12.69 -4.67
CA PHE A 106 -1.62 13.70 -5.54
C PHE A 106 -2.57 14.60 -4.74
N LYS A 107 -2.53 15.89 -5.02
CA LYS A 107 -3.53 16.84 -4.50
C LYS A 107 -4.87 16.61 -5.18
N ASP A 108 -5.95 17.01 -4.51
CA ASP A 108 -7.27 17.02 -5.13
C ASP A 108 -7.35 18.11 -6.21
N PHE A 109 -8.19 17.87 -7.22
CA PHE A 109 -8.50 18.84 -8.28
C PHE A 109 -7.28 19.37 -9.07
N THR A 110 -6.27 18.53 -9.29
CA THR A 110 -5.07 18.91 -10.07
C THR A 110 -5.31 19.12 -11.55
N GLY A 111 -6.47 18.70 -12.08
CA GLY A 111 -6.75 18.71 -13.52
C GLY A 111 -5.97 17.67 -14.35
N LEU A 112 -5.12 16.87 -13.71
CA LEU A 112 -4.33 15.84 -14.39
C LEU A 112 -5.20 14.68 -14.85
N THR A 113 -5.01 14.28 -16.10
CA THR A 113 -5.58 13.05 -16.65
C THR A 113 -4.92 11.81 -16.04
N THR A 114 -5.59 10.66 -16.16
CA THR A 114 -5.05 9.36 -15.74
C THR A 114 -3.68 9.07 -16.37
N SER A 115 -3.51 9.37 -17.65
CA SER A 115 -2.25 9.15 -18.36
C SER A 115 -1.12 10.01 -17.81
N GLU A 116 -1.40 11.27 -17.49
CA GLU A 116 -0.41 12.18 -16.89
C GLU A 116 -0.01 11.75 -15.49
N LYS A 117 -0.96 11.33 -14.65
CA LYS A 117 -0.67 10.78 -13.31
C LYS A 117 0.22 9.54 -13.41
N LEU A 118 -0.09 8.59 -14.30
CA LEU A 118 0.74 7.40 -14.50
C LEU A 118 2.14 7.74 -15.07
N SER A 119 2.24 8.76 -15.91
CA SER A 119 3.54 9.26 -16.41
C SER A 119 4.38 9.84 -15.28
N ILE A 120 3.78 10.62 -14.37
CA ILE A 120 4.45 11.14 -13.17
C ILE A 120 4.94 10.00 -12.27
N VAL A 121 4.09 9.02 -12.00
CA VAL A 121 4.45 7.83 -11.21
C VAL A 121 5.66 7.13 -11.84
N GLY A 122 5.62 6.88 -13.15
CA GLY A 122 6.73 6.24 -13.87
C GLY A 122 8.03 7.05 -13.83
N LYS A 123 7.96 8.39 -13.86
CA LYS A 123 9.14 9.25 -13.77
C LYS A 123 9.76 9.27 -12.38
N LEU A 124 8.95 9.25 -11.33
CA LEU A 124 9.42 9.37 -9.95
C LEU A 124 9.82 8.02 -9.35
N ILE A 125 9.00 7.00 -9.49
CA ILE A 125 9.26 5.65 -8.97
C ILE A 125 10.27 4.90 -9.85
N GLY A 126 10.18 5.07 -11.17
CA GLY A 126 11.09 4.45 -12.15
C GLY A 126 12.46 5.11 -12.27
N ARG A 127 12.86 5.99 -11.35
CA ARG A 127 14.20 6.60 -11.33
C ARG A 127 15.31 5.57 -11.13
N SER A 128 15.04 4.49 -10.39
CA SER A 128 15.96 3.36 -10.33
C SER A 128 15.75 2.50 -11.58
N LYS A 129 16.84 2.13 -12.25
CA LYS A 129 16.80 1.26 -13.44
C LYS A 129 16.41 -0.19 -13.13
N LYS A 130 16.19 -0.51 -11.86
CA LYS A 130 15.77 -1.83 -11.37
C LYS A 130 14.35 -1.70 -10.87
N ALA A 131 13.44 -2.51 -11.39
CA ALA A 131 12.08 -2.64 -10.85
C ALA A 131 12.14 -3.50 -9.58
N GLU A 132 12.39 -2.88 -8.46
CA GLU A 132 12.34 -3.55 -7.16
C GLU A 132 10.88 -3.93 -6.81
N PRO A 133 10.67 -4.94 -5.95
CA PRO A 133 9.32 -5.36 -5.56
C PRO A 133 8.45 -4.21 -5.03
N GLU A 134 9.03 -3.27 -4.29
CA GLU A 134 8.34 -2.08 -3.78
C GLU A 134 7.89 -1.16 -4.91
N ASP A 135 8.70 -0.94 -5.94
CA ASP A 135 8.35 -0.10 -7.09
C ASP A 135 7.18 -0.71 -7.89
N ILE A 136 7.21 -2.04 -8.04
CA ILE A 136 6.13 -2.81 -8.69
C ILE A 136 4.84 -2.66 -7.88
N TYR A 137 4.90 -2.84 -6.56
CA TYR A 137 3.74 -2.72 -5.69
C TYR A 137 3.15 -1.32 -5.71
N ASP A 138 3.95 -0.27 -5.55
CA ASP A 138 3.50 1.11 -5.63
C ASP A 138 2.83 1.41 -6.98
N THR A 139 3.44 0.94 -8.09
CA THR A 139 2.85 1.09 -9.42
C THR A 139 1.49 0.39 -9.54
N MET A 140 1.34 -0.81 -8.96
CA MET A 140 0.06 -1.51 -8.93
C MET A 140 -1.01 -0.70 -8.18
N LEU A 141 -0.67 -0.12 -7.02
CA LEU A 141 -1.59 0.72 -6.26
C LEU A 141 -2.07 1.94 -7.06
N TYR A 142 -1.15 2.64 -7.73
CA TYR A 142 -1.52 3.81 -8.54
C TYR A 142 -2.39 3.45 -9.75
N ILE A 143 -2.14 2.32 -10.40
CA ILE A 143 -3.00 1.83 -11.49
C ILE A 143 -4.42 1.54 -10.95
N ASN A 144 -4.51 0.88 -9.79
CA ASN A 144 -5.79 0.56 -9.16
C ASN A 144 -6.55 1.80 -8.70
N ASP A 145 -5.87 2.78 -8.10
CA ASP A 145 -6.45 4.06 -7.67
C ASP A 145 -7.11 4.84 -8.83
N LEU A 146 -6.65 4.58 -10.05
CA LEU A 146 -7.20 5.15 -11.27
C LEU A 146 -8.29 4.27 -11.91
N ASN A 147 -8.80 3.28 -11.18
CA ASN A 147 -9.80 2.31 -11.61
C ASN A 147 -9.39 1.57 -12.91
N GLN A 148 -8.12 1.23 -13.03
CA GLN A 148 -7.60 0.51 -14.18
C GLN A 148 -7.13 -0.89 -13.80
N LYS A 149 -7.44 -1.86 -14.69
CA LYS A 149 -6.93 -3.23 -14.54
C LYS A 149 -5.40 -3.26 -14.58
N ILE A 150 -4.81 -3.90 -13.58
CA ILE A 150 -3.36 -4.08 -13.45
C ILE A 150 -2.91 -5.23 -14.35
N THR A 151 -1.99 -4.93 -15.27
CA THR A 151 -1.35 -5.93 -16.13
C THR A 151 0.17 -5.78 -16.08
N ILE A 152 0.90 -6.86 -16.33
CA ILE A 152 2.37 -6.82 -16.37
C ILE A 152 2.87 -5.82 -17.41
N SER A 153 2.21 -5.76 -18.58
CA SER A 153 2.57 -4.82 -19.64
C SER A 153 2.40 -3.36 -19.23
N LYS A 154 1.34 -3.02 -18.48
CA LYS A 154 1.15 -1.66 -17.96
C LYS A 154 2.23 -1.29 -16.96
N ILE A 155 2.54 -2.18 -16.00
CA ILE A 155 3.62 -1.96 -15.02
C ILE A 155 4.95 -1.75 -15.75
N ALA A 156 5.29 -2.63 -16.69
CA ALA A 156 6.52 -2.54 -17.47
C ALA A 156 6.62 -1.22 -18.25
N LYS A 157 5.51 -0.78 -18.88
CA LYS A 157 5.43 0.49 -19.60
C LYS A 157 5.65 1.71 -18.70
N ILE A 158 5.03 1.71 -17.50
CA ILE A 158 5.14 2.82 -16.54
C ILE A 158 6.57 2.89 -16.00
N LEU A 159 7.14 1.78 -15.56
CA LEU A 159 8.49 1.71 -15.02
C LEU A 159 9.59 1.75 -16.09
N LYS A 160 9.22 1.75 -17.37
CA LYS A 160 10.14 1.75 -18.52
C LYS A 160 11.16 0.60 -18.49
N VAL A 161 10.69 -0.57 -18.14
CA VAL A 161 11.47 -1.81 -18.12
C VAL A 161 10.79 -2.88 -18.97
N SER A 162 11.50 -3.98 -19.26
CA SER A 162 10.90 -5.10 -19.98
C SER A 162 9.89 -5.88 -19.11
N THR A 163 8.91 -6.51 -19.74
CA THR A 163 7.97 -7.41 -19.04
C THR A 163 8.72 -8.54 -18.32
N ARG A 164 9.83 -9.01 -18.87
CA ARG A 164 10.71 -10.02 -18.25
C ARG A 164 11.30 -9.51 -16.92
N THR A 165 11.66 -8.22 -16.84
CA THR A 165 12.14 -7.58 -15.59
C THR A 165 11.05 -7.58 -14.53
N ILE A 166 9.81 -7.24 -14.91
CA ILE A 166 8.66 -7.29 -14.00
C ILE A 166 8.41 -8.73 -13.52
N TYR A 167 8.40 -9.72 -14.40
CA TYR A 167 8.22 -11.12 -14.01
C TYR A 167 9.27 -11.60 -13.01
N ARG A 168 10.52 -11.15 -13.11
CA ARG A 168 11.60 -11.47 -12.16
C ARG A 168 11.41 -10.80 -10.80
N GLY A 169 10.88 -9.58 -10.78
CA GLY A 169 10.59 -8.84 -9.55
C GLY A 169 9.24 -9.22 -8.91
N MET A 170 8.37 -9.92 -9.65
CA MET A 170 7.03 -10.31 -9.22
C MET A 170 7.08 -11.58 -8.38
N ASN A 171 7.25 -11.45 -7.08
CA ASN A 171 7.18 -12.58 -6.14
C ASN A 171 5.73 -13.09 -5.96
N ASN A 172 5.55 -14.17 -5.20
CA ASN A 172 4.22 -14.76 -4.98
C ASN A 172 3.28 -13.84 -4.19
N GLU A 173 3.81 -13.01 -3.29
CA GLU A 173 3.01 -12.02 -2.55
C GLU A 173 2.45 -10.97 -3.52
N LEU A 174 3.29 -10.39 -4.37
CA LEU A 174 2.85 -9.39 -5.35
C LEU A 174 1.85 -9.95 -6.36
N LYS A 175 1.95 -11.24 -6.74
CA LYS A 175 0.94 -11.88 -7.59
C LYS A 175 -0.42 -11.93 -6.91
N LYS A 176 -0.45 -12.34 -5.63
CA LYS A 176 -1.69 -12.36 -4.83
C LYS A 176 -2.27 -10.96 -4.67
N GLU A 177 -1.43 -9.97 -4.38
CA GLU A 177 -1.87 -8.56 -4.25
C GLU A 177 -2.44 -8.02 -5.56
N LYS A 178 -1.81 -8.35 -6.70
CA LYS A 178 -2.32 -7.97 -8.03
C LYS A 178 -3.69 -8.55 -8.31
N GLU A 179 -3.90 -9.83 -8.00
CA GLU A 179 -5.19 -10.50 -8.16
C GLU A 179 -6.25 -9.87 -7.25
N LEU A 180 -5.90 -9.63 -5.99
CA LEU A 180 -6.76 -9.00 -5.02
C LEU A 180 -7.23 -7.61 -5.47
N LEU A 181 -6.31 -6.77 -5.95
CA LEU A 181 -6.62 -5.43 -6.45
C LEU A 181 -7.50 -5.49 -7.71
N ASN A 182 -7.22 -6.40 -8.64
CA ASN A 182 -8.03 -6.55 -9.85
C ASN A 182 -9.45 -7.08 -9.57
N ASN A 183 -9.64 -7.87 -8.51
CA ASN A 183 -10.96 -8.39 -8.12
C ASN A 183 -11.85 -7.34 -7.45
N GLN A 184 -11.32 -6.16 -7.16
CA GLN A 184 -12.04 -5.04 -6.55
C GLN A 184 -12.55 -4.02 -7.58
N LEU A 185 -12.15 -4.16 -8.83
CA LEU A 185 -12.61 -3.36 -9.97
C LEU A 185 -13.91 -3.88 -10.53
#